data_2bfa9644dda547ca8deb73943b8bca07
#
_entry.id   2bfa9644dda547ca8deb73943b8bca07
#
_cell.length_a   1.000
_cell.length_b   1.000
_cell.length_c   1.000
_cell.angle_alpha   90.00
_cell.angle_beta   90.00
_cell.angle_gamma   90.00
#
_symmetry.space_group_name_H-M   'P 1'
#
loop_
_entity.id
_entity.type
_entity.pdbx_description
1 polymer ?
#
loop_
_entity_poly.entity_id
_entity_poly.type
_entity_poly.pdbx_seq_one_letter_code
_entity_poly.pdbx_strand_id
1 'polypeptide(L)'
;FCDDVEFSPEDAGRSEPDFLCRIIEAVIAAGATTINIPDTVGYNVPQQFGALIADLRERVPNSDKAVWSVHCHNDLGLAVANSLAAVQAGARQVECTINGLGERAGNASLEEVVMAARTCQDILSCDTGINTQEIVPTSRLVSNITGFAVQPNKAIVGANAFAHESGIHQDGVLKHRETYEIMRAEDVGWFTNRMVLGKHSGRNAFRTRLQELGVSFDSEEQLNEAF
;
A
#
# COMPACT_ATOMS: atom_id res chain seq x y z
N PHE A 1 1.17 -26.03 -23.73
CA PHE A 1 2.37 -25.25 -23.40
C PHE A 1 2.32 -24.73 -21.95
N CYS A 2 1.21 -24.14 -21.51
CA CYS A 2 1.00 -23.65 -20.15
C CYS A 2 -0.50 -23.72 -19.84
N ASP A 3 -0.85 -24.20 -18.64
CA ASP A 3 -2.24 -24.33 -18.21
C ASP A 3 -2.69 -23.14 -17.36
N ASP A 4 -1.74 -22.26 -16.99
CA ASP A 4 -1.98 -21.02 -16.26
C ASP A 4 -1.79 -19.84 -17.22
N VAL A 5 -2.92 -19.29 -17.69
CA VAL A 5 -2.97 -18.24 -18.72
C VAL A 5 -3.78 -17.06 -18.21
N GLU A 6 -3.15 -15.90 -18.15
CA GLU A 6 -3.80 -14.65 -17.87
C GLU A 6 -4.16 -13.89 -19.15
N PHE A 7 -5.34 -13.31 -19.18
CA PHE A 7 -5.80 -12.40 -20.23
C PHE A 7 -6.13 -11.03 -19.67
N SER A 8 -5.57 -9.98 -20.29
CA SER A 8 -5.81 -8.58 -19.94
C SER A 8 -6.44 -7.83 -21.12
N PRO A 9 -7.72 -7.42 -21.05
CA PRO A 9 -8.31 -6.51 -22.04
C PRO A 9 -7.78 -5.11 -21.82
N GLU A 10 -6.88 -4.65 -22.68
CA GLU A 10 -6.28 -3.31 -22.58
C GLU A 10 -7.37 -2.23 -22.52
N ASP A 11 -7.16 -1.22 -21.67
CA ASP A 11 -8.07 -0.09 -21.47
C ASP A 11 -9.49 -0.49 -21.00
N ALA A 12 -9.58 -1.56 -20.22
CA ALA A 12 -10.87 -2.06 -19.73
C ALA A 12 -11.65 -1.00 -18.94
N GLY A 13 -10.95 -0.17 -18.18
CA GLY A 13 -11.59 0.90 -17.39
C GLY A 13 -12.39 1.93 -18.20
N ARG A 14 -12.14 2.04 -19.52
CA ARG A 14 -12.87 2.93 -20.44
C ARG A 14 -13.57 2.18 -21.58
N SER A 15 -13.53 0.87 -21.60
CA SER A 15 -14.17 0.03 -22.60
C SER A 15 -15.65 -0.19 -22.26
N GLU A 16 -16.46 -0.45 -23.31
CA GLU A 16 -17.88 -0.74 -23.15
C GLU A 16 -18.11 -2.04 -22.37
N PRO A 17 -18.87 -2.02 -21.25
CA PRO A 17 -19.07 -3.22 -20.41
C PRO A 17 -19.66 -4.43 -21.16
N ASP A 18 -20.56 -4.22 -22.11
CA ASP A 18 -21.15 -5.30 -22.92
C ASP A 18 -20.11 -5.99 -23.82
N PHE A 19 -19.14 -5.22 -24.32
CA PHE A 19 -18.02 -5.82 -25.06
C PHE A 19 -17.08 -6.57 -24.13
N LEU A 20 -16.76 -6.00 -22.96
CA LEU A 20 -15.93 -6.67 -21.96
C LEU A 20 -16.53 -8.01 -21.51
N CYS A 21 -17.83 -8.07 -21.25
CA CYS A 21 -18.50 -9.33 -20.88
C CYS A 21 -18.30 -10.40 -21.96
N ARG A 22 -18.51 -10.04 -23.23
CA ARG A 22 -18.38 -11.00 -24.36
C ARG A 22 -16.95 -11.51 -24.55
N ILE A 23 -15.95 -10.61 -24.48
CA ILE A 23 -14.55 -11.03 -24.66
C ILE A 23 -14.07 -11.86 -23.48
N ILE A 24 -14.42 -11.50 -22.25
CA ILE A 24 -14.05 -12.23 -21.04
C ILE A 24 -14.66 -13.63 -21.06
N GLU A 25 -15.96 -13.77 -21.36
CA GLU A 25 -16.60 -15.08 -21.50
C GLU A 25 -15.87 -15.96 -22.53
N ALA A 26 -15.54 -15.39 -23.69
CA ALA A 26 -14.87 -16.12 -24.77
C ALA A 26 -13.45 -16.57 -24.39
N VAL A 27 -12.66 -15.73 -23.72
CA VAL A 27 -11.28 -16.10 -23.36
C VAL A 27 -11.24 -17.09 -22.19
N ILE A 28 -12.16 -17.02 -21.24
CA ILE A 28 -12.32 -18.05 -20.20
C ILE A 28 -12.72 -19.39 -20.85
N ALA A 29 -13.65 -19.39 -21.81
CA ALA A 29 -14.03 -20.58 -22.55
C ALA A 29 -12.87 -21.15 -23.38
N ALA A 30 -11.94 -20.31 -23.84
CA ALA A 30 -10.72 -20.71 -24.54
C ALA A 30 -9.60 -21.21 -23.61
N GLY A 31 -9.74 -21.08 -22.27
CA GLY A 31 -8.81 -21.63 -21.29
C GLY A 31 -8.03 -20.60 -20.47
N ALA A 32 -8.41 -19.32 -20.49
CA ALA A 32 -7.85 -18.36 -19.56
C ALA A 32 -8.27 -18.69 -18.12
N THR A 33 -7.28 -18.75 -17.22
CA THR A 33 -7.46 -19.06 -15.78
C THR A 33 -7.49 -17.81 -14.91
N THR A 34 -6.98 -16.70 -15.44
CA THR A 34 -6.97 -15.40 -14.77
C THR A 34 -7.45 -14.31 -15.74
N ILE A 35 -8.35 -13.47 -15.28
CA ILE A 35 -8.83 -12.28 -16.00
C ILE A 35 -8.36 -11.04 -15.25
N ASN A 36 -7.45 -10.31 -15.86
CA ASN A 36 -6.88 -9.11 -15.31
C ASN A 36 -7.53 -7.86 -15.91
N ILE A 37 -8.19 -7.04 -15.10
CA ILE A 37 -8.89 -5.84 -15.54
C ILE A 37 -7.99 -4.62 -15.29
N PRO A 38 -7.42 -4.00 -16.35
CA PRO A 38 -6.54 -2.86 -16.17
C PRO A 38 -7.29 -1.52 -16.16
N ASP A 39 -6.90 -0.64 -15.24
CA ASP A 39 -7.07 0.79 -15.33
C ASP A 39 -5.83 1.39 -16.01
N THR A 40 -5.75 1.20 -17.32
CA THR A 40 -4.54 1.39 -18.14
C THR A 40 -3.97 2.79 -18.10
N VAL A 41 -4.83 3.81 -17.98
CA VAL A 41 -4.44 5.22 -17.96
C VAL A 41 -4.68 5.89 -16.60
N GLY A 42 -5.03 5.14 -15.57
CA GLY A 42 -5.28 5.66 -14.24
C GLY A 42 -6.46 6.63 -14.17
N TYR A 43 -7.50 6.39 -14.98
CA TYR A 43 -8.65 7.28 -15.11
C TYR A 43 -9.73 7.05 -14.08
N ASN A 44 -9.88 5.81 -13.62
CA ASN A 44 -11.00 5.41 -12.79
C ASN A 44 -10.88 5.95 -11.35
N VAL A 45 -12.04 6.11 -10.72
CA VAL A 45 -12.14 6.35 -9.27
C VAL A 45 -12.60 5.07 -8.55
N PRO A 46 -12.30 4.88 -7.25
CA PRO A 46 -12.50 3.61 -6.57
C PRO A 46 -13.90 3.03 -6.66
N GLN A 47 -14.93 3.86 -6.46
CA GLN A 47 -16.33 3.42 -6.50
C GLN A 47 -16.73 2.92 -7.90
N GLN A 48 -16.30 3.63 -8.93
CA GLN A 48 -16.58 3.28 -10.32
C GLN A 48 -15.85 1.99 -10.72
N PHE A 49 -14.58 1.89 -10.36
CA PHE A 49 -13.76 0.72 -10.70
C PHE A 49 -14.24 -0.53 -9.96
N GLY A 50 -14.54 -0.43 -8.67
CA GLY A 50 -15.15 -1.52 -7.90
C GLY A 50 -16.49 -1.97 -8.47
N ALA A 51 -17.36 -1.01 -8.87
CA ALA A 51 -18.64 -1.32 -9.51
C ALA A 51 -18.45 -2.05 -10.86
N LEU A 52 -17.47 -1.65 -11.66
CA LEU A 52 -17.14 -2.35 -12.92
C LEU A 52 -16.74 -3.80 -12.65
N ILE A 53 -15.89 -4.07 -11.69
CA ILE A 53 -15.48 -5.44 -11.34
C ILE A 53 -16.68 -6.27 -10.89
N ALA A 54 -17.54 -5.72 -10.03
CA ALA A 54 -18.75 -6.41 -9.57
C ALA A 54 -19.70 -6.73 -10.72
N ASP A 55 -19.97 -5.77 -11.62
CA ASP A 55 -20.84 -5.92 -12.79
C ASP A 55 -20.32 -7.00 -13.75
N LEU A 56 -19.03 -6.96 -14.09
CA LEU A 56 -18.41 -7.96 -14.96
C LEU A 56 -18.49 -9.37 -14.35
N ARG A 57 -18.21 -9.52 -13.07
CA ARG A 57 -18.28 -10.81 -12.38
C ARG A 57 -19.69 -11.38 -12.30
N GLU A 58 -20.70 -10.54 -12.18
CA GLU A 58 -22.10 -10.96 -12.18
C GLU A 58 -22.59 -11.34 -13.56
N ARG A 59 -22.20 -10.56 -14.59
CA ARG A 59 -22.74 -10.71 -15.96
C ARG A 59 -22.04 -11.76 -16.80
N VAL A 60 -20.78 -12.06 -16.52
CA VAL A 60 -20.02 -13.08 -17.27
C VAL A 60 -20.42 -14.49 -16.81
N PRO A 61 -21.06 -15.33 -17.65
CA PRO A 61 -21.68 -16.59 -17.21
C PRO A 61 -20.71 -17.62 -16.63
N ASN A 62 -19.45 -17.59 -17.07
CA ASN A 62 -18.39 -18.51 -16.64
C ASN A 62 -17.33 -17.81 -15.74
N SER A 63 -17.69 -16.72 -15.11
CA SER A 63 -16.77 -15.90 -14.28
C SER A 63 -16.17 -16.65 -13.10
N ASP A 64 -16.85 -17.67 -12.60
CA ASP A 64 -16.43 -18.55 -11.51
C ASP A 64 -15.26 -19.47 -11.86
N LYS A 65 -14.96 -19.63 -13.14
CA LYS A 65 -13.86 -20.48 -13.64
C LYS A 65 -12.51 -19.78 -13.73
N ALA A 66 -12.46 -18.47 -13.44
CA ALA A 66 -11.23 -17.71 -13.49
C ALA A 66 -10.99 -16.90 -12.21
N VAL A 67 -9.72 -16.68 -11.89
CA VAL A 67 -9.31 -15.70 -10.88
C VAL A 67 -9.48 -14.29 -11.46
N TRP A 68 -10.10 -13.39 -10.70
CA TRP A 68 -10.21 -11.99 -11.09
C TRP A 68 -9.02 -11.20 -10.53
N SER A 69 -8.30 -10.57 -11.43
CA SER A 69 -7.11 -9.75 -11.20
C SER A 69 -7.35 -8.32 -11.62
N VAL A 70 -6.61 -7.40 -11.05
CA VAL A 70 -6.63 -5.99 -11.44
C VAL A 70 -5.21 -5.42 -11.54
N HIS A 71 -5.06 -4.46 -12.46
CA HIS A 71 -3.82 -3.72 -12.71
C HIS A 71 -4.13 -2.23 -12.81
N CYS A 72 -3.70 -1.45 -11.82
CA CYS A 72 -4.06 -0.04 -11.75
C CYS A 72 -2.84 0.87 -11.88
N HIS A 73 -2.90 1.82 -12.83
CA HIS A 73 -1.94 2.90 -12.96
C HIS A 73 -2.27 4.07 -12.04
N ASN A 74 -1.24 4.87 -11.72
CA ASN A 74 -1.29 5.85 -10.62
C ASN A 74 -1.35 7.30 -11.09
N ASP A 75 -1.84 7.57 -12.29
CA ASP A 75 -1.83 8.90 -12.91
C ASP A 75 -2.57 9.97 -12.08
N LEU A 76 -3.62 9.57 -11.38
CA LEU A 76 -4.37 10.43 -10.44
C LEU A 76 -4.04 10.15 -8.95
N GLY A 77 -3.04 9.30 -8.66
CA GLY A 77 -2.73 8.91 -7.29
C GLY A 77 -3.74 7.94 -6.67
N LEU A 78 -4.53 7.21 -7.48
CA LEU A 78 -5.64 6.36 -7.02
C LEU A 78 -5.40 4.86 -7.24
N ALA A 79 -4.24 4.44 -7.74
CA ALA A 79 -3.98 3.06 -8.10
C ALA A 79 -4.23 2.07 -6.95
N VAL A 80 -3.73 2.37 -5.76
CA VAL A 80 -3.95 1.53 -4.56
C VAL A 80 -5.42 1.52 -4.18
N ALA A 81 -6.07 2.68 -4.14
CA ALA A 81 -7.48 2.79 -3.78
C ALA A 81 -8.38 2.02 -4.77
N ASN A 82 -8.11 2.11 -6.09
CA ASN A 82 -8.81 1.35 -7.12
C ASN A 82 -8.60 -0.16 -6.93
N SER A 83 -7.37 -0.60 -6.68
CA SER A 83 -7.05 -2.00 -6.43
C SER A 83 -7.79 -2.56 -5.21
N LEU A 84 -7.84 -1.81 -4.10
CA LEU A 84 -8.56 -2.21 -2.89
C LEU A 84 -10.08 -2.25 -3.11
N ALA A 85 -10.64 -1.31 -3.86
CA ALA A 85 -12.06 -1.32 -4.25
C ALA A 85 -12.40 -2.56 -5.09
N ALA A 86 -11.49 -2.96 -6.01
CA ALA A 86 -11.64 -4.18 -6.79
C ALA A 86 -11.57 -5.44 -5.90
N VAL A 87 -10.68 -5.49 -4.90
CA VAL A 87 -10.63 -6.58 -3.91
C VAL A 87 -11.93 -6.71 -3.14
N GLN A 88 -12.52 -5.59 -2.70
CA GLN A 88 -13.84 -5.58 -2.07
C GLN A 88 -14.94 -6.07 -3.00
N ALA A 89 -14.84 -5.78 -4.31
CA ALA A 89 -15.74 -6.28 -5.35
C ALA A 89 -15.48 -7.74 -5.75
N GLY A 90 -14.45 -8.37 -5.17
CA GLY A 90 -14.18 -9.82 -5.30
C GLY A 90 -12.99 -10.18 -6.18
N ALA A 91 -12.15 -9.24 -6.60
CA ALA A 91 -10.83 -9.56 -7.14
C ALA A 91 -9.98 -10.27 -6.07
N ARG A 92 -9.15 -11.22 -6.52
CA ARG A 92 -8.28 -12.00 -5.63
C ARG A 92 -6.82 -11.98 -6.04
N GLN A 93 -6.51 -11.29 -7.11
CA GLN A 93 -5.15 -10.96 -7.54
C GLN A 93 -5.04 -9.46 -7.78
N VAL A 94 -3.92 -8.87 -7.38
CA VAL A 94 -3.57 -7.48 -7.66
C VAL A 94 -2.17 -7.45 -8.26
N GLU A 95 -2.05 -6.97 -9.49
CA GLU A 95 -0.77 -6.62 -10.06
C GLU A 95 -0.32 -5.29 -9.50
N CYS A 96 0.82 -5.31 -8.85
CA CYS A 96 1.39 -4.14 -8.18
C CYS A 96 2.93 -4.20 -8.21
N THR A 97 3.57 -3.10 -7.88
CA THR A 97 5.02 -3.00 -7.98
C THR A 97 5.64 -2.48 -6.67
N ILE A 98 6.87 -2.90 -6.40
CA ILE A 98 7.66 -2.35 -5.29
C ILE A 98 7.84 -0.84 -5.52
N ASN A 99 7.57 -0.03 -4.50
CA ASN A 99 7.62 1.43 -4.52
C ASN A 99 6.63 2.09 -5.51
N GLY A 100 5.69 1.34 -6.08
CA GLY A 100 4.78 1.83 -7.08
C GLY A 100 5.45 2.16 -8.42
N LEU A 101 6.61 1.59 -8.72
CA LEU A 101 7.33 1.83 -9.97
C LEU A 101 6.49 1.38 -11.17
N GLY A 102 6.59 2.11 -12.28
CA GLY A 102 5.89 1.80 -13.52
C GLY A 102 5.90 2.96 -14.49
N GLU A 103 5.18 2.82 -15.59
CA GLU A 103 5.02 3.88 -16.59
C GLU A 103 4.37 5.14 -16.01
N ARG A 104 4.74 6.29 -16.52
CA ARG A 104 4.22 7.62 -16.18
C ARG A 104 4.32 7.90 -14.67
N ALA A 105 3.20 7.85 -13.93
CA ALA A 105 3.15 8.05 -12.48
C ALA A 105 3.28 6.75 -11.67
N GLY A 106 3.49 5.61 -12.34
CA GLY A 106 3.66 4.29 -11.76
C GLY A 106 2.37 3.49 -11.62
N ASN A 107 2.48 2.41 -10.87
CA ASN A 107 1.43 1.43 -10.61
C ASN A 107 0.99 1.47 -9.14
N ALA A 108 0.05 0.62 -8.77
CA ALA A 108 -0.26 0.37 -7.36
C ALA A 108 1.00 -0.09 -6.62
N SER A 109 1.27 0.49 -5.46
CA SER A 109 2.41 0.13 -4.61
C SER A 109 2.11 -1.18 -3.86
N LEU A 110 2.97 -2.19 -4.01
CA LEU A 110 2.82 -3.47 -3.31
C LEU A 110 2.74 -3.29 -1.80
N GLU A 111 3.65 -2.52 -1.23
CA GLU A 111 3.71 -2.26 0.20
C GLU A 111 2.42 -1.66 0.75
N GLU A 112 1.76 -0.79 -0.01
CA GLU A 112 0.52 -0.14 0.40
C GLU A 112 -0.68 -1.09 0.29
N VAL A 113 -0.76 -1.88 -0.79
CA VAL A 113 -1.82 -2.90 -0.97
C VAL A 113 -1.72 -3.97 0.12
N VAL A 114 -0.51 -4.51 0.35
CA VAL A 114 -0.26 -5.56 1.34
C VAL A 114 -0.58 -5.09 2.76
N MET A 115 -0.09 -3.89 3.13
CA MET A 115 -0.31 -3.39 4.49
C MET A 115 -1.74 -2.92 4.71
N ALA A 116 -2.45 -2.44 3.69
CA ALA A 116 -3.88 -2.17 3.78
C ALA A 116 -4.67 -3.47 4.05
N ALA A 117 -4.38 -4.55 3.31
CA ALA A 117 -5.03 -5.85 3.52
C ALA A 117 -4.78 -6.37 4.94
N ARG A 118 -3.53 -6.25 5.44
CA ARG A 118 -3.15 -6.73 6.77
C ARG A 118 -3.74 -5.88 7.91
N THR A 119 -3.77 -4.56 7.74
CA THR A 119 -4.22 -3.63 8.79
C THR A 119 -5.74 -3.54 8.87
N CYS A 120 -6.43 -3.62 7.73
CA CYS A 120 -7.88 -3.44 7.60
C CYS A 120 -8.58 -4.77 7.28
N GLN A 121 -8.22 -5.86 7.95
CA GLN A 121 -8.82 -7.19 7.74
C GLN A 121 -10.33 -7.22 8.01
N ASP A 122 -10.80 -6.43 8.96
CA ASP A 122 -12.22 -6.25 9.28
C ASP A 122 -13.03 -5.67 8.11
N ILE A 123 -12.39 -4.89 7.25
CA ILE A 123 -13.02 -4.24 6.09
C ILE A 123 -12.81 -5.06 4.81
N LEU A 124 -11.57 -5.51 4.57
CA LEU A 124 -11.20 -6.16 3.31
C LEU A 124 -11.45 -7.66 3.32
N SER A 125 -11.53 -8.29 4.50
CA SER A 125 -11.78 -9.73 4.69
C SER A 125 -10.87 -10.62 3.85
N CYS A 126 -9.62 -10.20 3.65
CA CYS A 126 -8.61 -10.92 2.88
C CYS A 126 -7.24 -10.78 3.54
N ASP A 127 -6.33 -11.69 3.19
CA ASP A 127 -4.95 -11.69 3.66
C ASP A 127 -4.02 -12.05 2.50
N THR A 128 -2.72 -11.94 2.73
CA THR A 128 -1.67 -12.24 1.75
C THR A 128 -0.54 -13.00 2.43
N GLY A 129 0.10 -13.90 1.69
CA GLY A 129 1.27 -14.64 2.14
C GLY A 129 2.59 -13.85 2.11
N ILE A 130 2.56 -12.55 1.83
CA ILE A 130 3.78 -11.73 1.77
C ILE A 130 4.39 -11.58 3.17
N ASN A 131 5.70 -11.84 3.27
CA ASN A 131 6.47 -11.54 4.48
C ASN A 131 6.68 -10.02 4.59
N THR A 132 5.87 -9.36 5.40
CA THR A 132 5.87 -7.90 5.51
C THR A 132 7.18 -7.34 6.06
N GLN A 133 7.94 -8.08 6.85
CA GLN A 133 9.25 -7.63 7.36
C GLN A 133 10.30 -7.45 6.26
N GLU A 134 10.09 -8.02 5.08
CA GLU A 134 10.94 -7.82 3.91
C GLU A 134 10.55 -6.61 3.05
N ILE A 135 9.47 -5.91 3.36
CA ILE A 135 8.97 -4.77 2.57
C ILE A 135 10.02 -3.66 2.48
N VAL A 136 10.50 -3.16 3.62
CA VAL A 136 11.49 -2.05 3.63
C VAL A 136 12.85 -2.48 3.07
N PRO A 137 13.41 -3.65 3.43
CA PRO A 137 14.61 -4.17 2.78
C PRO A 137 14.49 -4.26 1.26
N THR A 138 13.36 -4.81 0.76
CA THR A 138 13.10 -4.94 -0.68
C THR A 138 12.95 -3.58 -1.37
N SER A 139 12.20 -2.65 -0.75
CA SER A 139 12.06 -1.28 -1.24
C SER A 139 13.42 -0.59 -1.43
N ARG A 140 14.31 -0.73 -0.45
CA ARG A 140 15.67 -0.18 -0.52
C ARG A 140 16.52 -0.84 -1.61
N LEU A 141 16.43 -2.16 -1.73
CA LEU A 141 17.15 -2.91 -2.76
C LEU A 141 16.73 -2.44 -4.16
N VAL A 142 15.42 -2.36 -4.42
CA VAL A 142 14.87 -1.90 -5.70
C VAL A 142 15.29 -0.45 -5.98
N SER A 143 15.20 0.45 -5.00
CA SER A 143 15.63 1.84 -5.12
C SER A 143 17.13 1.94 -5.47
N ASN A 144 17.98 1.15 -4.83
CA ASN A 144 19.42 1.13 -5.11
C ASN A 144 19.76 0.60 -6.51
N ILE A 145 19.05 -0.46 -6.96
CA ILE A 145 19.30 -1.06 -8.28
C ILE A 145 18.80 -0.16 -9.41
N THR A 146 17.63 0.44 -9.25
CA THR A 146 17.00 1.25 -10.30
C THR A 146 17.44 2.70 -10.31
N GLY A 147 18.01 3.21 -9.21
CA GLY A 147 18.34 4.61 -9.01
C GLY A 147 17.13 5.52 -8.71
N PHE A 148 15.90 4.97 -8.66
CA PHE A 148 14.70 5.73 -8.28
C PHE A 148 14.64 5.87 -6.76
N ALA A 149 14.85 7.08 -6.26
CA ALA A 149 14.80 7.36 -4.84
C ALA A 149 13.36 7.30 -4.30
N VAL A 150 13.18 6.65 -3.15
CA VAL A 150 11.89 6.67 -2.43
C VAL A 150 11.69 8.03 -1.77
N GLN A 151 10.54 8.65 -1.97
CA GLN A 151 10.20 9.90 -1.32
C GLN A 151 10.18 9.74 0.20
N PRO A 152 10.74 10.70 0.98
CA PRO A 152 10.78 10.58 2.44
C PRO A 152 9.42 10.38 3.12
N ASN A 153 8.36 10.94 2.56
CA ASN A 153 6.99 10.84 3.04
C ASN A 153 6.16 9.71 2.37
N LYS A 154 6.79 8.84 1.57
CA LYS A 154 6.06 7.70 1.00
C LYS A 154 5.53 6.81 2.10
N ALA A 155 4.27 6.39 1.97
CA ALA A 155 3.65 5.49 2.91
C ALA A 155 4.51 4.23 3.12
N ILE A 156 4.61 3.76 4.35
CA ILE A 156 5.25 2.51 4.79
C ILE A 156 6.77 2.48 4.63
N VAL A 157 7.31 2.82 3.47
CA VAL A 157 8.75 2.66 3.13
C VAL A 157 9.55 3.97 3.15
N GLY A 158 8.89 5.11 3.20
CA GLY A 158 9.56 6.41 3.28
C GLY A 158 10.26 6.62 4.61
N ALA A 159 11.35 7.36 4.62
CA ALA A 159 12.18 7.60 5.82
C ALA A 159 11.40 8.27 6.97
N ASN A 160 10.31 8.98 6.66
CA ASN A 160 9.46 9.67 7.62
C ASN A 160 8.17 8.90 7.95
N ALA A 161 7.95 7.70 7.37
CA ALA A 161 6.69 6.98 7.51
C ALA A 161 6.30 6.68 8.97
N PHE A 162 7.29 6.53 9.87
CA PHE A 162 7.11 6.26 11.29
C PHE A 162 7.78 7.34 12.16
N ALA A 163 7.95 8.55 11.64
CA ALA A 163 8.56 9.66 12.36
C ALA A 163 7.49 10.61 12.93
N HIS A 164 7.60 10.95 14.20
CA HIS A 164 6.73 11.90 14.87
C HIS A 164 7.56 13.10 15.35
N GLU A 165 7.19 14.31 14.90
CA GLU A 165 7.85 15.56 15.32
C GLU A 165 7.02 16.35 16.36
N SER A 166 5.69 16.32 16.23
CA SER A 166 4.78 17.04 17.14
C SER A 166 4.85 16.48 18.57
N GLY A 167 5.03 17.37 19.55
CA GLY A 167 5.12 16.99 20.97
C GLY A 167 3.89 16.23 21.49
N ILE A 168 2.68 16.58 21.02
CA ILE A 168 1.44 15.87 21.38
C ILE A 168 1.45 14.44 20.81
N HIS A 169 1.89 14.26 19.57
CA HIS A 169 2.00 12.96 18.95
C HIS A 169 3.07 12.09 19.63
N GLN A 170 4.23 12.67 19.91
CA GLN A 170 5.32 11.99 20.62
C GLN A 170 4.89 11.55 22.02
N ASP A 171 4.22 12.40 22.78
CA ASP A 171 3.69 12.07 24.11
C ASP A 171 2.61 10.97 24.04
N GLY A 172 1.74 11.02 23.03
CA GLY A 172 0.71 10.00 22.77
C GLY A 172 1.33 8.63 22.47
N VAL A 173 2.32 8.57 21.57
CA VAL A 173 3.03 7.33 21.21
C VAL A 173 3.79 6.76 22.42
N LEU A 174 4.42 7.62 23.23
CA LEU A 174 5.14 7.18 24.45
C LEU A 174 4.20 6.58 25.50
N LYS A 175 2.96 7.09 25.60
CA LYS A 175 1.95 6.57 26.51
C LYS A 175 1.25 5.33 25.99
N HIS A 176 0.86 5.36 24.71
CA HIS A 176 0.16 4.27 24.03
C HIS A 176 0.37 4.37 22.52
N ARG A 177 1.16 3.49 21.91
CA ARG A 177 1.58 3.56 20.50
C ARG A 177 0.39 3.62 19.55
N GLU A 178 -0.65 2.84 19.79
CA GLU A 178 -1.84 2.74 18.94
C GLU A 178 -2.64 4.07 18.85
N THR A 179 -2.32 5.08 19.68
CA THR A 179 -2.94 6.40 19.59
C THR A 179 -2.66 7.09 18.24
N TYR A 180 -1.48 6.84 17.65
CA TYR A 180 -1.04 7.46 16.40
C TYR A 180 -0.38 6.48 15.42
N GLU A 181 -0.32 5.19 15.73
CA GLU A 181 0.26 4.16 14.88
C GLU A 181 -0.76 3.05 14.62
N ILE A 182 -1.16 2.87 13.35
CA ILE A 182 -2.04 1.78 12.91
C ILE A 182 -1.26 0.50 12.59
N MET A 183 0.06 0.58 12.49
CA MET A 183 1.00 -0.51 12.27
C MET A 183 2.32 -0.18 12.94
N ARG A 184 3.14 -1.17 13.22
CA ARG A 184 4.46 -0.97 13.83
C ARG A 184 5.54 -0.90 12.75
N ALA A 185 6.58 -0.10 12.99
CA ALA A 185 7.72 -0.01 12.09
C ALA A 185 8.40 -1.38 11.87
N GLU A 186 8.47 -2.18 12.92
CA GLU A 186 9.07 -3.52 12.90
C GLU A 186 8.30 -4.50 12.00
N ASP A 187 6.97 -4.34 11.88
CA ASP A 187 6.12 -5.20 11.05
C ASP A 187 6.43 -5.10 9.55
N VAL A 188 7.08 -4.01 9.14
CA VAL A 188 7.46 -3.75 7.74
C VAL A 188 8.98 -3.75 7.51
N GLY A 189 9.77 -4.12 8.54
CA GLY A 189 11.23 -4.23 8.44
C GLY A 189 12.00 -2.93 8.71
N TRP A 190 11.39 -1.94 9.37
CA TRP A 190 12.13 -0.85 10.00
C TRP A 190 12.64 -1.30 11.36
N PHE A 191 13.97 -1.25 11.55
CA PHE A 191 14.59 -1.70 12.81
C PHE A 191 14.72 -0.62 13.87
N THR A 192 14.39 0.64 13.56
CA THR A 192 14.43 1.76 14.50
C THR A 192 13.32 2.75 14.24
N ASN A 193 12.49 3.00 15.24
CA ASN A 193 11.62 4.18 15.29
C ASN A 193 12.52 5.40 15.51
N ARG A 194 12.50 6.35 14.59
CA ARG A 194 13.21 7.62 14.77
C ARG A 194 12.28 8.64 15.39
N MET A 195 12.50 8.92 16.68
CA MET A 195 11.97 10.13 17.26
C MET A 195 12.83 11.30 16.75
N VAL A 196 12.27 12.10 15.85
CA VAL A 196 12.96 13.26 15.29
C VAL A 196 12.70 14.44 16.22
N LEU A 197 13.78 15.00 16.79
CA LEU A 197 13.68 16.27 17.53
C LEU A 197 13.61 17.43 16.54
N GLY A 198 12.56 18.23 16.64
CA GLY A 198 12.37 19.45 15.87
C GLY A 198 11.80 20.56 16.75
N LYS A 199 11.59 21.73 16.20
CA LYS A 199 11.08 22.94 16.92
C LYS A 199 9.71 22.75 17.60
N HIS A 200 9.00 21.67 17.27
CA HIS A 200 7.68 21.33 17.82
C HIS A 200 7.73 20.11 18.75
N SER A 201 8.91 19.55 19.02
CA SER A 201 9.06 18.42 19.94
C SER A 201 8.79 18.86 21.37
N GLY A 202 8.07 18.02 22.12
CA GLY A 202 7.81 18.28 23.53
C GLY A 202 8.98 17.83 24.43
N ARG A 203 8.99 18.33 25.68
CA ARG A 203 10.01 18.02 26.69
C ARG A 203 10.23 16.51 26.92
N ASN A 204 9.16 15.70 26.88
CA ASN A 204 9.28 14.25 27.06
C ASN A 204 10.07 13.60 25.92
N ALA A 205 9.83 13.98 24.68
CA ALA A 205 10.59 13.51 23.54
C ALA A 205 12.07 13.92 23.61
N PHE A 206 12.32 15.15 24.02
CA PHE A 206 13.68 15.64 24.26
C PHE A 206 14.41 14.81 25.32
N ARG A 207 13.78 14.57 26.47
CA ARG A 207 14.33 13.70 27.53
C ARG A 207 14.64 12.29 27.02
N THR A 208 13.69 11.64 26.35
CA THR A 208 13.85 10.29 25.82
C THR A 208 15.03 10.24 24.85
N ARG A 209 15.15 11.22 23.96
CA ARG A 209 16.23 11.25 22.98
C ARG A 209 17.60 11.45 23.62
N LEU A 210 17.69 12.25 24.66
CA LEU A 210 18.93 12.43 25.43
C LEU A 210 19.35 11.14 26.15
N GLN A 211 18.39 10.42 26.74
CA GLN A 211 18.64 9.12 27.35
C GLN A 211 19.17 8.09 26.33
N GLU A 212 18.60 8.04 25.12
CA GLU A 212 19.10 7.20 24.02
C GLU A 212 20.54 7.56 23.61
N LEU A 213 20.91 8.83 23.72
CA LEU A 213 22.27 9.33 23.45
C LEU A 213 23.23 9.18 24.64
N GLY A 214 22.75 8.59 25.76
CA GLY A 214 23.55 8.40 26.98
C GLY A 214 23.73 9.68 27.80
N VAL A 215 22.93 10.73 27.54
CA VAL A 215 22.95 11.98 28.29
C VAL A 215 21.88 11.95 29.38
N SER A 216 22.28 12.14 30.61
CA SER A 216 21.38 12.24 31.77
C SER A 216 21.56 13.61 32.46
N PHE A 217 20.49 14.12 33.05
CA PHE A 217 20.49 15.31 33.88
C PHE A 217 20.25 14.94 35.34
N ASP A 218 20.91 15.62 36.25
CA ASP A 218 20.79 15.36 37.67
C ASP A 218 19.48 15.90 38.27
N SER A 219 18.82 16.84 37.56
CA SER A 219 17.55 17.42 38.02
C SER A 219 16.63 17.82 36.86
N GLU A 220 15.32 17.97 37.15
CA GLU A 220 14.32 18.49 36.22
C GLU A 220 14.61 19.97 35.85
N GLU A 221 15.24 20.75 36.72
CA GLU A 221 15.63 22.13 36.45
C GLU A 221 16.69 22.18 35.35
N GLN A 222 17.73 21.35 35.42
CA GLN A 222 18.73 21.25 34.35
C GLN A 222 18.14 20.82 33.02
N LEU A 223 17.21 19.86 33.03
CA LEU A 223 16.52 19.46 31.84
C LEU A 223 15.69 20.60 31.23
N ASN A 224 15.04 21.40 32.06
CA ASN A 224 14.23 22.55 31.62
C ASN A 224 15.08 23.69 31.07
N GLU A 225 16.29 23.93 31.60
CA GLU A 225 17.22 24.93 31.07
C GLU A 225 17.80 24.49 29.70
N ALA A 226 17.97 23.18 29.49
CA ALA A 226 18.49 22.64 28.25
C ALA A 226 17.42 22.52 27.14
N PHE A 227 16.14 22.49 27.50
CA PHE A 227 14.99 22.39 26.57
C PHE A 227 14.59 23.77 26.04
#